data_e70fea764d34e8abccd94b1b42edc8f5
#
_entry.id   e70fea764d34e8abccd94b1b42edc8f5
#
_cell.length_a   1.000
_cell.length_b   1.000
_cell.length_c   1.000
_cell.angle_alpha   90.00
_cell.angle_beta   90.00
_cell.angle_gamma   90.00
#
_symmetry.space_group_name_H-M   'P 1'
#
loop_
_entity.id
_entity.type
_entity.pdbx_description
1 polymer ?
#
loop_
_entity_poly.entity_id
_entity_poly.type
_entity_poly.pdbx_seq_one_letter_code
_entity_poly.pdbx_strand_id
1 'polypeptide(L)'
;MEDYFGLLDDGEGGSLKENKTDLGIGRFPVTTEAAAKIMVDKTIDYMQNKHAGSWKNVICVLGDDGDNNQHLEMAEEIATLVETKHPEMQVNRIHWDAYKRMSTTTSNTYPGVVADVKKQMDEGCLVMNYTGHGNPRSLSHEQAILLSDFDHF
;
A
#
# COMPACT_ATOMS: atom_id res chain seq x y z
N MET A 1 -11.46 12.61 -3.81
CA MET A 1 -12.85 12.99 -4.12
C MET A 1 -13.48 12.10 -5.20
N GLU A 2 -12.85 11.00 -5.49
CA GLU A 2 -13.35 10.00 -6.43
C GLU A 2 -14.61 9.31 -5.91
N ASP A 3 -14.73 9.18 -4.58
CA ASP A 3 -15.89 8.56 -3.90
C ASP A 3 -17.23 9.13 -4.34
N TYR A 4 -17.27 10.42 -4.71
CA TYR A 4 -18.49 11.05 -5.23
C TYR A 4 -19.12 10.29 -6.42
N PHE A 5 -18.29 9.71 -7.28
CA PHE A 5 -18.73 8.93 -8.44
C PHE A 5 -19.22 7.53 -8.07
N GLY A 6 -19.04 7.12 -6.83
CA GLY A 6 -19.50 5.85 -6.29
C GLY A 6 -20.77 5.96 -5.44
N LEU A 7 -21.33 7.16 -5.29
CA LEU A 7 -22.58 7.43 -4.60
C LEU A 7 -23.71 7.39 -5.64
N LEU A 8 -24.56 6.38 -5.58
CA LEU A 8 -25.55 6.12 -6.61
C LEU A 8 -27.00 6.31 -6.13
N ASP A 9 -27.21 6.45 -4.82
CA ASP A 9 -28.52 6.62 -4.23
C ASP A 9 -29.01 8.08 -4.31
N ASP A 10 -30.33 8.25 -4.48
CA ASP A 10 -30.95 9.57 -4.50
C ASP A 10 -30.72 10.32 -3.18
N GLY A 11 -30.25 11.56 -3.28
CA GLY A 11 -30.03 12.44 -2.11
C GLY A 11 -28.65 12.33 -1.49
N GLU A 12 -27.76 11.51 -2.02
CA GLU A 12 -26.37 11.41 -1.61
C GLU A 12 -25.47 12.50 -2.24
N GLY A 13 -24.21 12.58 -1.74
CA GLY A 13 -23.20 13.49 -2.29
C GLY A 13 -23.16 14.86 -1.60
N GLY A 14 -24.13 15.20 -0.76
CA GLY A 14 -24.11 16.42 0.06
C GLY A 14 -23.08 16.37 1.19
N SER A 15 -22.79 15.20 1.71
CA SER A 15 -21.76 14.98 2.75
C SER A 15 -21.05 13.65 2.50
N LEU A 16 -19.81 13.73 2.03
CA LEU A 16 -18.96 12.53 1.81
C LEU A 16 -18.57 11.79 3.09
N LYS A 17 -18.80 12.39 4.27
CA LYS A 17 -18.52 11.75 5.56
C LYS A 17 -19.65 10.83 6.02
N GLU A 18 -20.86 11.09 5.56
CA GLU A 18 -22.08 10.40 6.01
C GLU A 18 -22.56 9.36 5.00
N ASN A 19 -22.14 9.50 3.74
CA ASN A 19 -22.50 8.57 2.69
C ASN A 19 -21.42 7.50 2.48
N LYS A 20 -21.86 6.29 2.21
CA LYS A 20 -20.98 5.16 1.83
C LYS A 20 -21.10 4.95 0.33
N THR A 21 -19.97 4.69 -0.31
CA THR A 21 -19.95 4.34 -1.73
C THR A 21 -20.63 2.99 -1.98
N ASP A 22 -21.48 2.91 -3.01
CA ASP A 22 -22.15 1.67 -3.44
C ASP A 22 -21.25 0.73 -4.20
N LEU A 23 -20.14 1.27 -4.72
CA LEU A 23 -19.14 0.49 -5.45
C LEU A 23 -17.73 1.05 -5.22
N GLY A 24 -16.73 0.21 -5.45
CA GLY A 24 -15.33 0.61 -5.39
C GLY A 24 -14.96 1.50 -6.58
N ILE A 25 -14.35 2.62 -6.29
CA ILE A 25 -13.85 3.58 -7.30
C ILE A 25 -12.33 3.59 -7.28
N GLY A 26 -11.73 3.48 -8.46
CA GLY A 26 -10.30 3.65 -8.67
C GLY A 26 -10.02 4.64 -9.79
N ARG A 27 -8.85 5.28 -9.72
CA ARG A 27 -8.39 6.21 -10.76
C ARG A 27 -7.10 5.68 -11.38
N PHE A 28 -6.99 5.78 -12.70
CA PHE A 28 -5.74 5.66 -13.41
C PHE A 28 -5.12 7.06 -13.58
N PRO A 29 -4.13 7.46 -12.76
CA PRO A 29 -3.55 8.79 -12.80
C PRO A 29 -2.56 8.91 -13.96
N VAL A 30 -3.04 8.74 -15.19
CA VAL A 30 -2.25 8.73 -16.42
C VAL A 30 -2.60 9.92 -17.30
N THR A 31 -1.61 10.40 -18.05
CA THR A 31 -1.73 11.60 -18.93
C THR A 31 -1.53 11.29 -20.39
N THR A 32 -1.20 10.03 -20.74
CA THR A 32 -0.98 9.61 -22.13
C THR A 32 -1.81 8.37 -22.46
N GLU A 33 -2.18 8.22 -23.73
CA GLU A 33 -2.88 7.03 -24.23
C GLU A 33 -2.07 5.75 -24.00
N ALA A 34 -0.75 5.79 -24.22
CA ALA A 34 0.13 4.64 -23.99
C ALA A 34 0.09 4.20 -22.51
N ALA A 35 0.19 5.14 -21.57
CA ALA A 35 0.11 4.83 -20.14
C ALA A 35 -1.30 4.31 -19.76
N ALA A 36 -2.37 4.90 -20.33
CA ALA A 36 -3.73 4.41 -20.12
C ALA A 36 -3.90 2.96 -20.59
N LYS A 37 -3.37 2.65 -21.76
CA LYS A 37 -3.39 1.27 -22.30
C LYS A 37 -2.69 0.29 -21.38
N ILE A 38 -1.51 0.63 -20.85
CA ILE A 38 -0.77 -0.23 -19.92
C ILE A 38 -1.62 -0.51 -18.66
N MET A 39 -2.26 0.50 -18.09
CA MET A 39 -3.09 0.32 -16.90
C MET A 39 -4.32 -0.55 -17.16
N VAL A 40 -4.96 -0.37 -18.32
CA VAL A 40 -6.11 -1.17 -18.74
C VAL A 40 -5.69 -2.63 -19.00
N ASP A 41 -4.63 -2.85 -19.75
CA ASP A 41 -4.12 -4.20 -20.05
C ASP A 41 -3.75 -4.94 -18.75
N LYS A 42 -3.01 -4.30 -17.85
CA LYS A 42 -2.66 -4.84 -16.53
C LYS A 42 -3.90 -5.24 -15.71
N THR A 43 -4.93 -4.39 -15.73
CA THR A 43 -6.18 -4.67 -15.02
C THR A 43 -6.90 -5.87 -15.62
N ILE A 44 -6.99 -5.95 -16.96
CA ILE A 44 -7.60 -7.09 -17.66
C ILE A 44 -6.82 -8.39 -17.37
N ASP A 45 -5.49 -8.35 -17.43
CA ASP A 45 -4.64 -9.49 -17.16
C ASP A 45 -4.82 -10.01 -15.72
N TYR A 46 -4.95 -9.08 -14.76
CA TYR A 46 -5.27 -9.42 -13.37
C TYR A 46 -6.66 -10.08 -13.24
N MET A 47 -7.69 -9.50 -13.87
CA MET A 47 -9.06 -10.06 -13.86
C MET A 47 -9.13 -11.43 -14.50
N GLN A 48 -8.36 -11.67 -15.55
CA GLN A 48 -8.27 -12.96 -16.23
C GLN A 48 -7.37 -13.97 -15.49
N ASN A 49 -6.79 -13.58 -14.37
CA ASN A 49 -5.89 -14.40 -13.55
C ASN A 49 -4.68 -14.97 -14.32
N LYS A 50 -4.18 -14.24 -15.33
CA LYS A 50 -3.07 -14.70 -16.18
C LYS A 50 -1.77 -14.96 -15.43
N HIS A 51 -1.56 -14.21 -14.32
CA HIS A 51 -0.37 -14.32 -13.50
C HIS A 51 -0.73 -14.84 -12.10
N ALA A 52 -1.45 -15.97 -12.06
CA ALA A 52 -1.77 -16.63 -10.80
C ALA A 52 -0.50 -17.10 -10.09
N GLY A 53 -0.48 -16.97 -8.76
CA GLY A 53 0.64 -17.38 -7.93
C GLY A 53 0.32 -17.30 -6.45
N SER A 54 1.19 -17.87 -5.61
CA SER A 54 1.05 -17.84 -4.14
C SER A 54 1.04 -16.42 -3.57
N TRP A 55 1.60 -15.45 -4.29
CA TRP A 55 1.58 -14.05 -3.92
C TRP A 55 0.18 -13.49 -3.70
N LYS A 56 -0.86 -14.06 -4.34
CA LYS A 56 -2.26 -13.67 -4.14
C LYS A 56 -2.82 -14.04 -2.77
N ASN A 57 -2.10 -14.84 -1.99
CA ASN A 57 -2.45 -15.18 -0.62
C ASN A 57 -1.61 -14.43 0.42
N VAL A 58 -0.80 -13.46 -0.02
CA VAL A 58 0.08 -12.68 0.86
C VAL A 58 -0.46 -11.27 1.02
N ILE A 59 -0.62 -10.84 2.26
CA ILE A 59 -0.86 -9.44 2.66
C ILE A 59 0.41 -8.95 3.34
N CYS A 60 0.99 -7.86 2.87
CA CYS A 60 2.15 -7.23 3.49
C CYS A 60 1.70 -5.96 4.22
N VAL A 61 2.01 -5.86 5.49
CA VAL A 61 1.65 -4.71 6.33
C VAL A 61 2.92 -4.03 6.79
N LEU A 62 3.02 -2.73 6.49
CA LEU A 62 4.16 -1.87 6.80
C LEU A 62 3.73 -0.80 7.80
N GLY A 63 4.52 -0.62 8.87
CA GLY A 63 4.31 0.44 9.85
C GLY A 63 5.61 1.16 10.16
N ASP A 64 5.64 2.50 10.05
CA ASP A 64 6.77 3.28 10.49
C ASP A 64 6.74 3.51 12.01
N ASP A 65 7.87 3.92 12.59
CA ASP A 65 8.06 4.16 14.02
C ASP A 65 7.71 5.60 14.44
N GLY A 66 7.06 6.37 13.56
CA GLY A 66 6.63 7.74 13.83
C GLY A 66 5.50 7.82 14.84
N ASP A 67 5.26 9.06 15.34
CA ASP A 67 4.13 9.42 16.20
C ASP A 67 3.95 8.52 17.43
N ASN A 68 5.05 8.26 18.15
CA ASN A 68 5.08 7.38 19.33
C ASN A 68 4.54 5.96 19.05
N ASN A 69 4.91 5.38 17.92
CA ASN A 69 4.51 4.06 17.44
C ASN A 69 3.02 3.94 17.05
N GLN A 70 2.29 5.01 16.93
CA GLN A 70 0.88 4.98 16.54
C GLN A 70 0.68 4.29 15.18
N HIS A 71 1.57 4.55 14.22
CA HIS A 71 1.51 3.94 12.90
C HIS A 71 1.74 2.43 12.95
N LEU A 72 2.67 1.98 13.79
CA LEU A 72 2.93 0.58 14.02
C LEU A 72 1.73 -0.12 14.66
N GLU A 73 1.12 0.49 15.69
CA GLU A 73 -0.07 -0.05 16.34
C GLU A 73 -1.23 -0.20 15.34
N MET A 74 -1.51 0.81 14.52
CA MET A 74 -2.53 0.75 13.47
C MET A 74 -2.22 -0.32 12.41
N ALA A 75 -0.96 -0.46 12.01
CA ALA A 75 -0.53 -1.50 11.08
C ALA A 75 -0.75 -2.91 11.68
N GLU A 76 -0.42 -3.10 12.96
CA GLU A 76 -0.62 -4.37 13.67
C GLU A 76 -2.11 -4.71 13.88
N GLU A 77 -2.97 -3.70 14.10
CA GLU A 77 -4.42 -3.90 14.13
C GLU A 77 -4.94 -4.47 12.80
N ILE A 78 -4.46 -3.93 11.66
CA ILE A 78 -4.79 -4.44 10.32
C ILE A 78 -4.30 -5.88 10.17
N ALA A 79 -3.05 -6.16 10.53
CA ALA A 79 -2.45 -7.49 10.44
C ALA A 79 -3.27 -8.51 11.25
N THR A 80 -3.57 -8.19 12.51
CA THR A 80 -4.38 -9.02 13.41
C THR A 80 -5.80 -9.23 12.88
N LEU A 81 -6.42 -8.20 12.31
CA LEU A 81 -7.74 -8.30 11.70
C LEU A 81 -7.74 -9.28 10.54
N VAL A 82 -6.74 -9.19 9.66
CA VAL A 82 -6.60 -10.12 8.53
C VAL A 82 -6.42 -11.55 9.03
N GLU A 83 -5.49 -11.80 9.94
CA GLU A 83 -5.25 -13.15 10.50
C GLU A 83 -6.49 -13.75 11.18
N THR A 84 -7.28 -12.89 11.82
CA THR A 84 -8.50 -13.34 12.51
C THR A 84 -9.65 -13.64 11.55
N LYS A 85 -9.82 -12.81 10.52
CA LYS A 85 -10.96 -12.90 9.59
C LYS A 85 -10.66 -13.77 8.38
N HIS A 86 -9.38 -13.87 8.00
CA HIS A 86 -8.88 -14.55 6.82
C HIS A 86 -7.66 -15.41 7.17
N PRO A 87 -7.83 -16.46 8.01
CA PRO A 87 -6.71 -17.31 8.45
C PRO A 87 -6.04 -18.09 7.30
N GLU A 88 -6.65 -18.11 6.12
CA GLU A 88 -6.07 -18.67 4.89
C GLU A 88 -5.00 -17.75 4.28
N MET A 89 -4.94 -16.47 4.68
CA MET A 89 -3.97 -15.50 4.17
C MET A 89 -2.69 -15.55 4.98
N GLN A 90 -1.56 -15.40 4.30
CA GLN A 90 -0.26 -15.16 4.94
C GLN A 90 -0.12 -13.65 5.16
N VAL A 91 0.20 -13.25 6.39
CA VAL A 91 0.47 -11.84 6.71
C VAL A 91 1.95 -11.64 6.97
N ASN A 92 2.61 -10.84 6.13
CA ASN A 92 3.99 -10.41 6.30
C ASN A 92 4.00 -9.02 6.94
N ARG A 93 4.84 -8.84 7.96
CA ARG A 93 5.01 -7.59 8.70
C ARG A 93 6.38 -7.00 8.45
N ILE A 94 6.43 -5.75 8.07
CA ILE A 94 7.67 -4.97 7.95
C ILE A 94 7.47 -3.71 8.80
N HIS A 95 7.80 -3.81 10.08
CA HIS A 95 7.69 -2.73 11.05
C HIS A 95 9.07 -2.14 11.33
N TRP A 96 9.20 -0.82 11.25
CA TRP A 96 10.52 -0.15 11.30
C TRP A 96 11.28 -0.43 12.60
N ASP A 97 10.61 -0.55 13.73
CA ASP A 97 11.20 -0.81 15.05
C ASP A 97 11.84 -2.20 15.18
N ALA A 98 11.48 -3.16 14.32
CA ALA A 98 12.14 -4.47 14.25
C ALA A 98 13.52 -4.42 13.58
N TYR A 99 13.89 -3.28 12.99
CA TYR A 99 15.12 -3.12 12.22
C TYR A 99 16.10 -2.16 12.86
N LYS A 100 17.37 -2.37 12.56
CA LYS A 100 18.42 -1.47 13.04
C LYS A 100 18.37 -0.13 12.32
N ARG A 101 18.08 0.92 13.08
CA ARG A 101 18.18 2.30 12.61
C ARG A 101 19.64 2.70 12.42
N MET A 102 19.95 3.31 11.30
CA MET A 102 21.24 3.91 11.00
C MET A 102 21.07 5.44 10.94
N SER A 103 21.87 6.14 11.74
CA SER A 103 21.85 7.61 11.78
C SER A 103 23.13 8.14 11.11
N THR A 104 22.92 9.09 10.21
CA THR A 104 23.98 9.89 9.60
C THR A 104 23.88 11.34 10.07
N THR A 105 24.80 12.19 9.68
CA THR A 105 24.74 13.63 10.01
C THR A 105 23.55 14.35 9.39
N THR A 106 22.91 13.78 8.39
CA THR A 106 21.85 14.42 7.60
C THR A 106 20.51 13.68 7.62
N SER A 107 20.50 12.40 7.95
CA SER A 107 19.27 11.59 7.95
C SER A 107 19.38 10.35 8.83
N ASN A 108 18.23 9.81 9.19
CA ASN A 108 18.07 8.47 9.71
C ASN A 108 17.57 7.56 8.59
N THR A 109 17.99 6.30 8.58
CA THR A 109 17.56 5.32 7.58
C THR A 109 17.40 3.94 8.21
N TYR A 110 16.59 3.10 7.58
CA TYR A 110 16.41 1.70 7.90
C TYR A 110 16.78 0.81 6.70
N PRO A 111 18.08 0.53 6.44
CA PRO A 111 18.47 -0.24 5.25
C PRO A 111 17.85 -1.63 5.19
N GLY A 112 17.59 -2.26 6.34
CA GLY A 112 16.91 -3.56 6.42
C GLY A 112 15.46 -3.47 5.96
N VAL A 113 14.74 -2.41 6.34
CA VAL A 113 13.37 -2.16 5.84
C VAL A 113 13.37 -2.00 4.33
N VAL A 114 14.28 -1.18 3.79
CA VAL A 114 14.39 -0.97 2.33
C VAL A 114 14.62 -2.30 1.60
N ALA A 115 15.52 -3.13 2.12
CA ALA A 115 15.82 -4.43 1.52
C ALA A 115 14.62 -5.37 1.54
N ASP A 116 13.91 -5.45 2.69
CA ASP A 116 12.77 -6.36 2.83
C ASP A 116 11.54 -5.88 2.05
N VAL A 117 11.32 -4.56 1.95
CA VAL A 117 10.26 -4.02 1.09
C VAL A 117 10.53 -4.35 -0.38
N LYS A 118 11.77 -4.14 -0.87
CA LYS A 118 12.13 -4.48 -2.25
C LYS A 118 11.96 -5.97 -2.50
N LYS A 119 12.44 -6.80 -1.59
CA LYS A 119 12.25 -8.26 -1.67
C LYS A 119 10.76 -8.63 -1.74
N GLN A 120 9.92 -8.03 -0.87
CA GLN A 120 8.48 -8.29 -0.88
C GLN A 120 7.82 -7.85 -2.20
N MET A 121 8.26 -6.74 -2.80
CA MET A 121 7.76 -6.30 -4.09
C MET A 121 8.16 -7.26 -5.22
N ASP A 122 9.38 -7.79 -5.20
CA ASP A 122 9.87 -8.80 -6.16
C ASP A 122 9.12 -10.14 -6.01
N GLU A 123 8.84 -10.57 -4.78
CA GLU A 123 8.09 -11.80 -4.49
C GLU A 123 6.59 -11.64 -4.74
N GLY A 124 6.10 -10.42 -4.70
CA GLY A 124 4.70 -10.05 -4.84
C GLY A 124 3.87 -10.25 -3.57
N CYS A 125 2.76 -9.53 -3.51
CA CYS A 125 1.70 -9.71 -2.51
C CYS A 125 0.36 -9.21 -3.10
N LEU A 126 -0.75 -9.69 -2.56
CA LEU A 126 -2.08 -9.26 -2.98
C LEU A 126 -2.33 -7.79 -2.62
N VAL A 127 -1.96 -7.42 -1.40
CA VAL A 127 -2.05 -6.06 -0.88
C VAL A 127 -0.77 -5.73 -0.12
N MET A 128 -0.20 -4.57 -0.40
CA MET A 128 0.82 -3.95 0.42
C MET A 128 0.21 -2.70 1.06
N ASN A 129 0.03 -2.75 2.38
CA ASN A 129 -0.53 -1.65 3.16
C ASN A 129 0.57 -0.93 3.92
N TYR A 130 0.69 0.36 3.72
CA TYR A 130 1.61 1.22 4.48
C TYR A 130 0.82 2.17 5.37
N THR A 131 1.20 2.20 6.65
CA THR A 131 0.71 3.15 7.63
C THR A 131 1.88 3.98 8.15
N GLY A 132 1.84 5.29 7.89
CA GLY A 132 2.95 6.19 8.22
C GLY A 132 2.92 7.48 7.43
N HIS A 133 3.95 8.30 7.66
CA HIS A 133 4.12 9.55 6.94
C HIS A 133 4.68 9.34 5.53
N GLY A 134 4.40 10.30 4.65
CA GLY A 134 4.92 10.32 3.29
C GLY A 134 5.06 11.73 2.75
N ASN A 135 5.77 11.83 1.65
CA ASN A 135 5.90 13.06 0.87
C ASN A 135 5.88 12.70 -0.63
N PRO A 136 5.87 13.68 -1.55
CA PRO A 136 5.79 13.39 -2.99
C PRO A 136 6.92 12.53 -3.58
N ARG A 137 7.98 12.27 -2.81
CA ARG A 137 9.17 11.54 -3.30
C ARG A 137 9.51 10.31 -2.48
N SER A 138 8.95 10.14 -1.27
CA SER A 138 9.28 9.01 -0.40
C SER A 138 8.17 8.67 0.57
N LEU A 139 8.15 7.42 1.02
CA LEU A 139 7.43 6.97 2.21
C LEU A 139 8.39 7.01 3.41
N SER A 140 7.85 7.36 4.56
CA SER A 140 8.48 7.68 5.85
C SER A 140 9.49 8.83 5.82
N HIS A 141 9.80 9.39 6.99
CA HIS A 141 10.88 10.38 7.16
C HIS A 141 12.25 9.79 6.86
N GLU A 142 12.43 8.50 7.09
CA GLU A 142 13.64 7.73 6.86
C GLU A 142 13.81 7.30 5.40
N GLN A 143 12.93 7.75 4.52
CA GLN A 143 13.01 7.48 3.08
C GLN A 143 13.10 5.99 2.74
N ALA A 144 12.28 5.18 3.40
CA ALA A 144 12.30 3.74 3.24
C ALA A 144 11.93 3.25 1.83
N ILE A 145 11.08 4.00 1.12
CA ILE A 145 10.75 3.77 -0.29
C ILE A 145 10.83 5.11 -0.99
N LEU A 146 11.63 5.18 -2.04
CA LEU A 146 11.79 6.36 -2.88
C LEU A 146 11.00 6.22 -4.19
N LEU A 147 10.60 7.34 -4.77
CA LEU A 147 9.98 7.35 -6.11
C LEU A 147 10.86 6.65 -7.15
N SER A 148 12.20 6.81 -7.06
CA SER A 148 13.16 6.16 -7.95
C SER A 148 13.21 4.63 -7.81
N ASP A 149 12.72 4.06 -6.70
CA ASP A 149 12.68 2.61 -6.55
C ASP A 149 11.67 1.97 -7.51
N PHE A 150 10.61 2.71 -7.88
CA PHE A 150 9.60 2.25 -8.83
C PHE A 150 10.07 2.18 -10.29
N ASP A 151 11.25 2.71 -10.60
CA ASP A 151 11.87 2.55 -11.93
C ASP A 151 12.43 1.12 -12.14
N HIS A 152 12.47 0.31 -11.06
CA HIS A 152 13.04 -1.05 -11.05
C HIS A 152 11.98 -2.17 -10.96
N PHE A 153 10.69 -1.80 -10.81
CA PHE A 153 9.58 -2.77 -10.64
C PHE A 153 8.68 -2.89 -11.86
#